data_8136d48d429fb47a2a8d6414b779ed3c
#
_entry.id   8136d48d429fb47a2a8d6414b779ed3c
#
_cell.length_a   1.000
_cell.length_b   1.000
_cell.length_c   1.000
_cell.angle_alpha   90.00
_cell.angle_beta   90.00
_cell.angle_gamma   90.00
#
_symmetry.space_group_name_H-M   'P 1'
#
loop_
_entity.id
_entity.type
_entity.pdbx_description
1 polymer ?
#
loop_
_entity_poly.entity_id
_entity_poly.type
_entity_poly.pdbx_seq_one_letter_code
_entity_poly.pdbx_strand_id
1 'polypeptide(L)'
;EISLGLVGSEMCIRDRSKIEGNDEEIKDRFAVALKFGTAGLRGVLGAGTNRMNIYVVRQATQGLANWVKTQGGNQTVAISYDSRLKSDVFAKTAAGVLAANDINVRIYDALMPVPALSFATRYYECNAGIMVTASHNPAKYNGYKAYGPDGCQMTDDAAAIVYEEIQKTDVLTGAKYMSFAEGVEQGKIRFVGDDCKQALYEAIESRQVRPGLCKTAGLKLVYSPLNGSGLVPVTQVLKDIGITDITIVPEQEYPNGYFTTCSYPNPEIFAALELGLNLAKETGADLMLATDPDADRVGTVSYTH
;
A
#
# COMPACT_ATOMS: atom_id res chain seq x y z
N GLU A 1 -6.50 2.47 21.74
CA GLU A 1 -6.44 0.97 21.78
C GLU A 1 -7.83 0.32 21.69
N ILE A 2 -8.80 0.79 22.43
CA ILE A 2 -10.20 0.33 22.38
C ILE A 2 -10.80 0.54 20.98
N SER A 3 -10.38 1.57 20.24
CA SER A 3 -10.93 1.90 18.92
C SER A 3 -10.53 0.92 17.79
N LEU A 4 -9.35 0.33 17.82
CA LEU A 4 -8.88 -0.60 16.78
C LEU A 4 -9.57 -1.98 16.87
N GLY A 5 -9.80 -2.49 18.06
CA GLY A 5 -10.55 -3.72 18.28
C GLY A 5 -12.05 -3.55 17.99
N LEU A 6 -12.63 -2.40 18.38
CA LEU A 6 -14.02 -2.05 18.12
C LEU A 6 -14.30 -1.80 16.64
N VAL A 7 -13.37 -1.18 15.88
CA VAL A 7 -13.56 -0.93 14.45
C VAL A 7 -13.64 -2.23 13.65
N GLY A 8 -12.89 -3.26 14.01
CA GLY A 8 -13.01 -4.59 13.41
C GLY A 8 -14.34 -5.29 13.75
N SER A 9 -14.73 -5.27 15.03
CA SER A 9 -15.98 -5.85 15.49
C SER A 9 -17.22 -5.08 15.03
N GLU A 10 -17.19 -3.74 15.02
CA GLU A 10 -18.30 -2.92 14.48
C GLU A 10 -18.52 -3.14 13.01
N MET A 11 -17.47 -3.29 12.20
CA MET A 11 -17.59 -3.62 10.77
C MET A 11 -18.27 -4.98 10.60
N CYS A 12 -17.88 -5.98 11.39
CA CYS A 12 -18.49 -7.30 11.36
C CYS A 12 -19.97 -7.28 11.82
N ILE A 13 -20.30 -6.50 12.86
CA ILE A 13 -21.68 -6.38 13.36
C ILE A 13 -22.58 -5.67 12.34
N ARG A 14 -22.13 -4.56 11.78
CA ARG A 14 -22.87 -3.81 10.73
C ARG A 14 -23.07 -4.63 9.45
N ASP A 15 -22.06 -5.40 9.06
CA ASP A 15 -22.17 -6.27 7.89
C ASP A 15 -23.11 -7.44 8.13
N ARG A 16 -23.14 -8.02 9.34
CA ARG A 16 -24.06 -9.09 9.69
C ARG A 16 -25.52 -8.67 9.48
N SER A 17 -25.92 -7.51 9.95
CA SER A 17 -27.28 -7.00 9.77
C SER A 17 -27.68 -6.77 8.31
N LYS A 18 -26.70 -6.53 7.41
CA LYS A 18 -26.94 -6.32 5.98
C LYS A 18 -27.10 -7.62 5.19
N ILE A 19 -26.54 -8.72 5.69
CA ILE A 19 -26.55 -10.02 5.01
C ILE A 19 -27.54 -11.02 5.60
N GLU A 20 -28.15 -10.69 6.73
CA GLU A 20 -29.15 -11.54 7.40
C GLU A 20 -30.32 -11.81 6.45
N GLY A 21 -30.58 -13.10 6.14
CA GLY A 21 -31.60 -13.53 5.18
C GLY A 21 -31.20 -13.44 3.70
N ASN A 22 -29.94 -13.10 3.38
CA ASN A 22 -29.43 -13.13 2.01
C ASN A 22 -28.40 -14.27 1.83
N ASP A 23 -28.89 -15.44 1.48
CA ASP A 23 -28.09 -16.66 1.36
C ASP A 23 -27.01 -16.56 0.27
N GLU A 24 -27.25 -15.82 -0.83
CA GLU A 24 -26.27 -15.62 -1.90
C GLU A 24 -25.09 -14.78 -1.40
N GLU A 25 -25.36 -13.70 -0.68
CA GLU A 25 -24.31 -12.85 -0.10
C GLU A 25 -23.53 -13.58 0.99
N ILE A 26 -24.20 -14.37 1.81
CA ILE A 26 -23.54 -15.22 2.83
C ILE A 26 -22.62 -16.23 2.13
N LYS A 27 -23.08 -16.88 1.10
CA LYS A 27 -22.29 -17.84 0.32
C LYS A 27 -21.08 -17.17 -0.34
N ASP A 28 -21.26 -16.02 -0.97
CA ASP A 28 -20.17 -15.26 -1.60
C ASP A 28 -19.09 -14.84 -0.58
N ARG A 29 -19.46 -14.50 0.64
CA ARG A 29 -18.53 -14.08 1.69
C ARG A 29 -17.80 -15.20 2.40
N PHE A 30 -18.45 -16.37 2.55
CA PHE A 30 -17.96 -17.42 3.48
C PHE A 30 -17.70 -18.78 2.84
N ALA A 31 -18.21 -19.06 1.61
CA ALA A 31 -18.05 -20.37 1.00
C ALA A 31 -16.62 -20.69 0.54
N VAL A 32 -15.82 -19.64 0.30
CA VAL A 32 -14.42 -19.76 -0.10
C VAL A 32 -13.57 -18.77 0.71
N ALA A 33 -12.27 -19.04 0.76
CA ALA A 33 -11.30 -18.09 1.32
C ALA A 33 -10.60 -17.30 0.20
N LEU A 34 -10.16 -16.08 0.50
CA LEU A 34 -9.28 -15.35 -0.40
C LEU A 34 -8.00 -16.17 -0.67
N LYS A 35 -7.66 -16.29 -1.94
CA LYS A 35 -6.42 -16.97 -2.35
C LYS A 35 -5.25 -16.00 -2.24
N PHE A 36 -4.15 -16.49 -1.66
CA PHE A 36 -2.86 -15.82 -1.68
C PHE A 36 -2.06 -16.33 -2.88
N GLY A 37 -1.59 -15.43 -3.71
CA GLY A 37 -0.76 -15.72 -4.87
C GLY A 37 0.42 -14.75 -4.96
N THR A 38 1.15 -14.71 -6.06
CA THR A 38 2.28 -13.78 -6.32
C THR A 38 1.90 -12.32 -6.13
N ALA A 39 0.65 -11.96 -6.48
CA ALA A 39 0.11 -10.62 -6.21
C ALA A 39 -0.39 -10.45 -4.75
N GLY A 40 -0.18 -11.43 -3.85
CA GLY A 40 -0.71 -11.44 -2.50
C GLY A 40 -2.21 -11.70 -2.43
N LEU A 41 -2.90 -11.05 -1.48
CA LEU A 41 -4.37 -11.07 -1.35
C LEU A 41 -4.98 -9.82 -1.98
N ARG A 42 -6.14 -9.96 -2.59
CA ARG A 42 -6.97 -8.83 -3.03
C ARG A 42 -8.46 -9.21 -2.91
N GLY A 43 -9.25 -8.35 -2.29
CA GLY A 43 -10.66 -8.62 -2.10
C GLY A 43 -11.46 -7.38 -1.73
N VAL A 44 -12.77 -7.51 -1.73
CA VAL A 44 -13.70 -6.50 -1.25
C VAL A 44 -13.59 -6.40 0.27
N LEU A 45 -13.65 -5.18 0.80
CA LEU A 45 -13.68 -4.93 2.25
C LEU A 45 -14.98 -5.47 2.87
N GLY A 46 -14.89 -6.15 3.99
CA GLY A 46 -16.07 -6.64 4.71
C GLY A 46 -15.82 -7.87 5.57
N ALA A 47 -16.88 -8.35 6.22
CA ALA A 47 -16.87 -9.59 6.99
C ALA A 47 -16.93 -10.80 6.05
N GLY A 48 -16.15 -11.83 6.35
CA GLY A 48 -16.09 -13.08 5.61
C GLY A 48 -14.66 -13.52 5.28
N THR A 49 -14.51 -14.82 5.03
CA THR A 49 -13.22 -15.41 4.63
C THR A 49 -12.82 -15.03 3.21
N ASN A 50 -13.79 -14.69 2.36
CA ASN A 50 -13.62 -14.17 1.00
C ASN A 50 -13.65 -12.63 0.97
N ARG A 51 -13.23 -11.97 2.04
CA ARG A 51 -13.22 -10.49 2.17
C ARG A 51 -11.92 -10.03 2.82
N MET A 52 -11.52 -8.80 2.50
CA MET A 52 -10.42 -8.13 3.19
C MET A 52 -10.90 -7.58 4.54
N ASN A 53 -10.36 -8.11 5.62
CA ASN A 53 -10.61 -7.71 6.99
C ASN A 53 -9.42 -8.07 7.89
N ILE A 54 -9.47 -7.65 9.16
CA ILE A 54 -8.37 -7.87 10.12
C ILE A 54 -8.06 -9.35 10.37
N TYR A 55 -9.05 -10.24 10.31
CA TYR A 55 -8.86 -11.68 10.55
C TYR A 55 -8.11 -12.32 9.40
N VAL A 56 -8.50 -12.02 8.16
CA VAL A 56 -7.80 -12.50 6.96
C VAL A 56 -6.39 -11.92 6.87
N VAL A 57 -6.20 -10.65 7.24
CA VAL A 57 -4.85 -10.04 7.33
C VAL A 57 -4.01 -10.72 8.40
N ARG A 58 -4.56 -11.02 9.58
CA ARG A 58 -3.86 -11.76 10.64
C ARG A 58 -3.44 -13.15 10.18
N GLN A 59 -4.36 -13.88 9.56
CA GLN A 59 -4.10 -15.22 9.01
C GLN A 59 -2.97 -15.19 7.97
N ALA A 60 -3.06 -14.28 6.99
CA ALA A 60 -2.03 -14.12 5.96
C ALA A 60 -0.66 -13.74 6.54
N THR A 61 -0.66 -12.83 7.52
CA THR A 61 0.58 -12.40 8.15
C THR A 61 1.18 -13.49 9.04
N GLN A 62 0.37 -14.35 9.66
CA GLN A 62 0.89 -15.51 10.40
C GLN A 62 1.58 -16.50 9.45
N GLY A 63 0.99 -16.78 8.28
CA GLY A 63 1.64 -17.61 7.25
C GLY A 63 2.96 -17.02 6.78
N LEU A 64 3.00 -15.71 6.51
CA LEU A 64 4.22 -15.00 6.16
C LEU A 64 5.26 -15.06 7.31
N ALA A 65 4.84 -14.88 8.57
CA ALA A 65 5.71 -14.96 9.73
C ALA A 65 6.34 -16.34 9.87
N ASN A 66 5.58 -17.42 9.66
CA ASN A 66 6.08 -18.78 9.68
C ASN A 66 7.17 -18.96 8.60
N TRP A 67 6.93 -18.49 7.39
CA TRP A 67 7.89 -18.54 6.30
C TRP A 67 9.17 -17.72 6.62
N VAL A 68 9.03 -16.47 7.11
CA VAL A 68 10.17 -15.61 7.49
C VAL A 68 11.08 -16.31 8.48
N LYS A 69 10.52 -17.02 9.48
CA LYS A 69 11.31 -17.76 10.46
C LYS A 69 12.15 -18.88 9.86
N THR A 70 11.80 -19.41 8.71
CA THR A 70 12.59 -20.45 8.03
C THR A 70 13.75 -19.86 7.21
N GLN A 71 13.74 -18.56 6.92
CA GLN A 71 14.74 -17.94 6.04
C GLN A 71 16.06 -17.59 6.73
N GLY A 72 16.11 -17.59 8.07
CA GLY A 72 17.28 -17.07 8.81
C GLY A 72 17.42 -15.55 8.68
N GLY A 73 18.62 -15.02 8.89
CA GLY A 73 18.89 -13.58 8.80
C GLY A 73 18.38 -12.78 10.00
N ASN A 74 18.12 -11.47 9.83
CA ASN A 74 17.76 -10.57 10.91
C ASN A 74 16.27 -10.61 11.32
N GLN A 75 15.47 -11.44 10.62
CA GLN A 75 14.03 -11.60 10.85
C GLN A 75 13.30 -10.27 10.99
N THR A 76 13.46 -9.43 9.98
CA THR A 76 12.83 -8.12 9.90
C THR A 76 11.90 -8.07 8.70
N VAL A 77 10.76 -7.37 8.83
CA VAL A 77 9.79 -7.15 7.76
C VAL A 77 9.49 -5.66 7.63
N ALA A 78 9.58 -5.13 6.41
CA ALA A 78 9.18 -3.76 6.11
C ALA A 78 7.68 -3.70 5.79
N ILE A 79 6.99 -2.62 6.17
CA ILE A 79 5.55 -2.43 5.90
C ILE A 79 5.31 -1.02 5.38
N SER A 80 4.55 -0.93 4.28
CA SER A 80 3.99 0.30 3.76
C SER A 80 2.51 0.14 3.43
N TYR A 81 1.81 1.24 3.23
CA TYR A 81 0.39 1.27 2.92
C TYR A 81 0.02 2.52 2.13
N ASP A 82 -1.06 2.43 1.36
CA ASP A 82 -1.62 3.52 0.57
C ASP A 82 -2.79 4.23 1.26
N SER A 83 -3.47 5.10 0.51
CA SER A 83 -4.60 5.91 0.99
C SER A 83 -5.93 5.15 1.12
N ARG A 84 -6.01 3.89 0.71
CA ARG A 84 -7.25 3.12 0.69
C ARG A 84 -7.87 2.96 2.07
N LEU A 85 -9.19 2.82 2.09
CA LEU A 85 -9.94 2.57 3.33
C LEU A 85 -9.34 1.38 4.09
N LYS A 86 -9.00 1.60 5.37
CA LYS A 86 -8.43 0.58 6.28
C LYS A 86 -7.00 0.14 5.98
N SER A 87 -6.29 0.74 5.02
CA SER A 87 -4.89 0.36 4.76
C SER A 87 -4.00 0.53 5.98
N ASP A 88 -4.14 1.62 6.73
CA ASP A 88 -3.43 1.87 7.97
C ASP A 88 -3.77 0.85 9.08
N VAL A 89 -5.05 0.47 9.19
CA VAL A 89 -5.51 -0.54 10.15
C VAL A 89 -4.90 -1.91 9.82
N PHE A 90 -4.92 -2.30 8.56
CA PHE A 90 -4.37 -3.58 8.12
C PHE A 90 -2.85 -3.62 8.26
N ALA A 91 -2.15 -2.52 7.95
CA ALA A 91 -0.71 -2.40 8.14
C ALA A 91 -0.31 -2.56 9.63
N LYS A 92 -1.01 -1.86 10.54
CA LYS A 92 -0.81 -1.98 11.99
C LYS A 92 -1.18 -3.37 12.52
N THR A 93 -2.22 -4.00 11.93
CA THR A 93 -2.62 -5.38 12.28
C THR A 93 -1.52 -6.38 11.88
N ALA A 94 -0.97 -6.26 10.68
CA ALA A 94 0.15 -7.08 10.22
C ALA A 94 1.38 -6.89 11.11
N ALA A 95 1.73 -5.65 11.46
CA ALA A 95 2.83 -5.34 12.36
C ALA A 95 2.67 -6.03 13.73
N GLY A 96 1.45 -6.04 14.29
CA GLY A 96 1.15 -6.70 15.57
C GLY A 96 1.29 -8.21 15.52
N VAL A 97 0.94 -8.86 14.39
CA VAL A 97 1.17 -10.30 14.20
C VAL A 97 2.66 -10.62 14.11
N LEU A 98 3.42 -9.87 13.32
CA LEU A 98 4.86 -10.06 13.18
C LEU A 98 5.58 -9.90 14.52
N ALA A 99 5.28 -8.82 15.24
CA ALA A 99 5.87 -8.55 16.55
C ALA A 99 5.55 -9.65 17.58
N ALA A 100 4.32 -10.20 17.59
CA ALA A 100 3.93 -11.32 18.43
C ALA A 100 4.62 -12.64 18.05
N ASN A 101 5.18 -12.73 16.87
CA ASN A 101 6.00 -13.83 16.38
C ASN A 101 7.51 -13.59 16.52
N ASP A 102 7.93 -12.59 17.30
CA ASP A 102 9.34 -12.21 17.51
C ASP A 102 10.07 -11.78 16.23
N ILE A 103 9.32 -11.22 15.27
CA ILE A 103 9.85 -10.63 14.03
C ILE A 103 9.87 -9.12 14.19
N ASN A 104 11.01 -8.50 13.89
CA ASN A 104 11.14 -7.04 13.90
C ASN A 104 10.37 -6.42 12.75
N VAL A 105 9.82 -5.24 12.98
CA VAL A 105 9.04 -4.52 11.98
C VAL A 105 9.62 -3.14 11.71
N ARG A 106 9.74 -2.77 10.44
CA ARG A 106 9.99 -1.42 9.95
C ARG A 106 8.76 -0.93 9.21
N ILE A 107 7.97 -0.05 9.81
CA ILE A 107 6.74 0.47 9.23
C ILE A 107 6.87 1.96 8.94
N TYR A 108 6.34 2.41 7.81
CA TYR A 108 6.23 3.85 7.55
C TYR A 108 5.20 4.50 8.49
N ASP A 109 5.52 5.67 8.99
CA ASP A 109 4.66 6.47 9.89
C ASP A 109 3.47 7.11 9.17
N ALA A 110 3.63 7.34 7.86
CA ALA A 110 2.60 7.82 6.94
C ALA A 110 2.49 6.88 5.74
N LEU A 111 1.43 7.07 4.94
CA LEU A 111 1.30 6.33 3.68
C LEU A 111 2.47 6.62 2.75
N MET A 112 3.02 5.58 2.13
CA MET A 112 4.16 5.67 1.22
C MET A 112 3.99 4.70 0.04
N PRO A 113 4.54 5.04 -1.14
CA PRO A 113 4.35 4.25 -2.35
C PRO A 113 5.07 2.89 -2.32
N VAL A 114 4.66 2.01 -3.23
CA VAL A 114 5.30 0.69 -3.44
C VAL A 114 6.82 0.78 -3.64
N PRO A 115 7.37 1.70 -4.45
CA PRO A 115 8.82 1.82 -4.59
C PRO A 115 9.54 2.12 -3.27
N ALA A 116 8.90 2.85 -2.36
CA ALA A 116 9.48 3.13 -1.04
C ALA A 116 9.54 1.84 -0.18
N LEU A 117 8.51 0.99 -0.22
CA LEU A 117 8.56 -0.32 0.44
C LEU A 117 9.70 -1.18 -0.11
N SER A 118 9.78 -1.31 -1.44
CA SER A 118 10.84 -2.07 -2.10
C SER A 118 12.24 -1.59 -1.68
N PHE A 119 12.43 -0.28 -1.59
CA PHE A 119 13.69 0.30 -1.15
C PHE A 119 13.97 0.01 0.33
N ALA A 120 13.02 0.25 1.23
CA ALA A 120 13.17 0.01 2.66
C ALA A 120 13.44 -1.47 2.97
N THR A 121 12.82 -2.40 2.22
CA THR A 121 13.05 -3.84 2.36
C THR A 121 14.53 -4.18 2.15
N ARG A 122 15.16 -3.61 1.14
CA ARG A 122 16.59 -3.79 0.86
C ARG A 122 17.49 -2.99 1.79
N TYR A 123 17.13 -1.74 2.08
CA TYR A 123 17.91 -0.84 2.93
C TYR A 123 18.10 -1.39 4.35
N TYR A 124 17.06 -2.00 4.93
CA TYR A 124 17.12 -2.62 6.26
C TYR A 124 17.43 -4.12 6.21
N GLU A 125 17.79 -4.68 5.05
CA GLU A 125 18.07 -6.11 4.86
C GLU A 125 16.92 -6.97 5.40
N CYS A 126 15.68 -6.60 5.10
CA CYS A 126 14.50 -7.31 5.57
C CYS A 126 14.35 -8.66 4.86
N ASN A 127 13.80 -9.65 5.58
CA ASN A 127 13.46 -10.95 5.00
C ASN A 127 12.23 -10.86 4.08
N ALA A 128 11.36 -9.87 4.30
CA ALA A 128 10.17 -9.63 3.49
C ALA A 128 9.71 -8.17 3.56
N GLY A 129 8.82 -7.81 2.64
CA GLY A 129 8.07 -6.56 2.66
C GLY A 129 6.57 -6.81 2.55
N ILE A 130 5.76 -5.93 3.13
CA ILE A 130 4.29 -5.95 3.03
C ILE A 130 3.81 -4.60 2.52
N MET A 131 3.06 -4.60 1.41
CA MET A 131 2.33 -3.42 0.94
C MET A 131 0.83 -3.65 1.08
N VAL A 132 0.18 -2.79 1.85
CA VAL A 132 -1.29 -2.83 1.99
C VAL A 132 -1.88 -1.88 0.95
N THR A 133 -2.36 -2.46 -0.14
CA THR A 133 -2.90 -1.74 -1.30
C THR A 133 -3.72 -2.67 -2.19
N ALA A 134 -4.65 -2.11 -2.95
CA ALA A 134 -5.26 -2.76 -4.11
C ALA A 134 -4.96 -1.99 -5.40
N SER A 135 -3.83 -1.23 -5.44
CA SER A 135 -3.38 -0.45 -6.60
C SER A 135 -4.51 0.48 -7.11
N HIS A 136 -4.87 0.41 -8.36
CA HIS A 136 -5.88 1.22 -9.02
C HIS A 136 -7.31 0.68 -8.97
N ASN A 137 -7.58 -0.39 -8.20
CA ASN A 137 -8.94 -0.95 -8.10
C ASN A 137 -9.92 0.04 -7.46
N PRO A 138 -11.25 -0.12 -7.67
CA PRO A 138 -12.26 0.71 -7.01
C PRO A 138 -12.15 0.73 -5.49
N ALA A 139 -12.71 1.77 -4.85
CA ALA A 139 -12.63 2.06 -3.42
C ALA A 139 -13.05 0.89 -2.50
N LYS A 140 -13.97 0.04 -2.96
CA LYS A 140 -14.45 -1.12 -2.19
C LYS A 140 -13.41 -2.23 -1.99
N TYR A 141 -12.30 -2.20 -2.75
CA TYR A 141 -11.24 -3.21 -2.66
C TYR A 141 -10.09 -2.73 -1.77
N ASN A 142 -9.46 -3.68 -1.10
CA ASN A 142 -8.11 -3.53 -0.55
C ASN A 142 -7.34 -4.84 -0.77
N GLY A 143 -6.05 -4.83 -0.44
CA GLY A 143 -5.18 -5.97 -0.66
C GLY A 143 -3.96 -5.97 0.27
N TYR A 144 -3.19 -7.04 0.15
CA TYR A 144 -2.00 -7.30 0.93
C TYR A 144 -0.99 -7.96 -0.02
N LYS A 145 -0.04 -7.18 -0.52
CA LYS A 145 1.04 -7.66 -1.40
C LYS A 145 2.25 -8.04 -0.53
N ALA A 146 2.88 -9.19 -0.80
CA ALA A 146 4.11 -9.63 -0.14
C ALA A 146 5.30 -9.52 -1.09
N TYR A 147 6.44 -9.09 -0.54
CA TYR A 147 7.70 -8.86 -1.24
C TYR A 147 8.80 -9.70 -0.64
N GLY A 148 9.72 -10.17 -1.46
CA GLY A 148 10.92 -10.88 -1.05
C GLY A 148 12.03 -9.95 -0.53
N PRO A 149 13.16 -10.53 -0.05
CA PRO A 149 14.29 -9.75 0.47
C PRO A 149 14.98 -8.88 -0.59
N ASP A 150 14.79 -9.18 -1.86
CA ASP A 150 15.26 -8.41 -3.00
C ASP A 150 14.43 -7.14 -3.28
N GLY A 151 13.33 -6.96 -2.54
CA GLY A 151 12.40 -5.85 -2.71
C GLY A 151 11.46 -6.01 -3.91
N CYS A 152 11.40 -7.19 -4.54
CA CYS A 152 10.44 -7.55 -5.59
C CYS A 152 9.23 -8.30 -5.01
N GLN A 153 8.11 -8.34 -5.72
CA GLN A 153 7.01 -9.22 -5.34
C GLN A 153 7.50 -10.66 -5.24
N MET A 154 6.95 -11.41 -4.28
CA MET A 154 7.34 -12.80 -4.06
C MET A 154 7.21 -13.63 -5.35
N THR A 155 8.16 -14.53 -5.55
CA THR A 155 8.09 -15.55 -6.61
C THR A 155 6.96 -16.53 -6.35
N ASP A 156 6.53 -17.25 -7.39
CA ASP A 156 5.47 -18.28 -7.30
C ASP A 156 5.81 -19.33 -6.24
N ASP A 157 7.06 -19.81 -6.18
CA ASP A 157 7.50 -20.81 -5.21
C ASP A 157 7.40 -20.29 -3.76
N ALA A 158 7.89 -19.09 -3.49
CA ALA A 158 7.81 -18.48 -2.15
C ALA A 158 6.35 -18.21 -1.75
N ALA A 159 5.54 -17.71 -2.69
CA ALA A 159 4.12 -17.46 -2.46
C ALA A 159 3.33 -18.77 -2.18
N ALA A 160 3.68 -19.87 -2.85
CA ALA A 160 3.07 -21.18 -2.60
C ALA A 160 3.37 -21.67 -1.18
N ILE A 161 4.62 -21.56 -0.71
CA ILE A 161 5.01 -21.95 0.65
C ILE A 161 4.25 -21.09 1.69
N VAL A 162 4.21 -19.77 1.48
CA VAL A 162 3.44 -18.87 2.36
C VAL A 162 1.95 -19.24 2.37
N TYR A 163 1.38 -19.58 1.20
CA TYR A 163 -0.02 -19.99 1.10
C TYR A 163 -0.31 -21.29 1.85
N GLU A 164 0.58 -22.28 1.80
CA GLU A 164 0.47 -23.50 2.60
C GLU A 164 0.43 -23.20 4.11
N GLU A 165 1.28 -22.29 4.59
CA GLU A 165 1.28 -21.85 5.98
C GLU A 165 0.01 -21.08 6.37
N ILE A 166 -0.54 -20.27 5.44
CA ILE A 166 -1.84 -19.60 5.62
C ILE A 166 -2.96 -20.62 5.80
N GLN A 167 -2.97 -21.69 4.97
CA GLN A 167 -4.01 -22.74 5.04
C GLN A 167 -3.97 -23.54 6.35
N LYS A 168 -2.82 -23.70 6.99
CA LYS A 168 -2.66 -24.34 8.30
C LYS A 168 -3.12 -23.46 9.47
N THR A 169 -3.34 -22.16 9.23
CA THR A 169 -3.65 -21.17 10.25
C THR A 169 -5.16 -20.95 10.32
N ASP A 170 -5.80 -21.21 11.45
CA ASP A 170 -7.21 -20.86 11.65
C ASP A 170 -7.43 -19.35 11.54
N VAL A 171 -8.44 -18.93 10.78
CA VAL A 171 -8.67 -17.52 10.45
C VAL A 171 -9.04 -16.66 11.67
N LEU A 172 -9.67 -17.25 12.69
CA LEU A 172 -10.13 -16.52 13.87
C LEU A 172 -9.12 -16.57 15.03
N THR A 173 -8.51 -17.73 15.25
CA THR A 173 -7.73 -18.02 16.45
C THR A 173 -6.28 -18.41 16.18
N GLY A 174 -5.92 -18.73 14.94
CA GLY A 174 -4.61 -19.30 14.61
C GLY A 174 -3.45 -18.31 14.61
N ALA A 175 -3.71 -17.01 14.50
CA ALA A 175 -2.65 -16.00 14.46
C ALA A 175 -2.30 -15.50 15.87
N LYS A 176 -0.99 -15.50 16.20
CA LYS A 176 -0.49 -14.74 17.35
C LYS A 176 -0.63 -13.25 17.07
N TYR A 177 -1.00 -12.49 18.07
CA TYR A 177 -1.20 -11.05 17.91
C TYR A 177 -0.89 -10.30 19.20
N MET A 178 -0.22 -9.17 19.09
CA MET A 178 -0.13 -8.13 20.11
C MET A 178 -0.61 -6.79 19.55
N SER A 179 -0.96 -5.85 20.41
CA SER A 179 -1.35 -4.53 19.94
C SER A 179 -0.17 -3.80 19.29
N PHE A 180 -0.46 -2.91 18.35
CA PHE A 180 0.57 -2.09 17.71
C PHE A 180 1.35 -1.25 18.73
N ALA A 181 0.66 -0.66 19.71
CA ALA A 181 1.27 0.15 20.77
C ALA A 181 2.23 -0.68 21.63
N GLU A 182 1.82 -1.88 22.02
CA GLU A 182 2.67 -2.81 22.77
C GLU A 182 3.92 -3.22 21.98
N GLY A 183 3.77 -3.49 20.68
CA GLY A 183 4.90 -3.80 19.80
C GLY A 183 5.89 -2.63 19.67
N VAL A 184 5.42 -1.39 19.64
CA VAL A 184 6.25 -0.18 19.66
C VAL A 184 6.95 -0.02 21.02
N GLU A 185 6.22 -0.18 22.12
CA GLU A 185 6.78 -0.09 23.49
C GLU A 185 7.89 -1.12 23.73
N GLN A 186 7.70 -2.35 23.24
CA GLN A 186 8.70 -3.41 23.30
C GLN A 186 9.88 -3.21 22.32
N GLY A 187 9.84 -2.19 21.46
CA GLY A 187 10.86 -1.92 20.45
C GLY A 187 10.91 -2.91 19.29
N LYS A 188 9.92 -3.81 19.17
CA LYS A 188 9.77 -4.75 18.06
C LYS A 188 9.24 -4.08 16.80
N ILE A 189 8.38 -3.07 16.96
CA ILE A 189 7.88 -2.25 15.86
C ILE A 189 8.59 -0.91 15.92
N ARG A 190 9.27 -0.54 14.83
CA ARG A 190 9.97 0.74 14.68
C ARG A 190 9.54 1.40 13.39
N PHE A 191 9.50 2.73 13.41
CA PHE A 191 9.24 3.47 12.18
C PHE A 191 10.46 3.47 11.27
N VAL A 192 10.18 3.58 9.95
CA VAL A 192 11.22 3.84 8.95
C VAL A 192 11.82 5.22 9.21
N GLY A 193 13.13 5.29 9.34
CA GLY A 193 13.83 6.53 9.63
C GLY A 193 13.91 7.48 8.43
N ASP A 194 14.21 8.75 8.71
CA ASP A 194 14.40 9.76 7.67
C ASP A 194 15.67 9.51 6.85
N ASP A 195 16.65 8.81 7.41
CA ASP A 195 17.84 8.31 6.72
C ASP A 195 17.48 7.41 5.54
N CYS A 196 16.57 6.47 5.74
CA CYS A 196 16.08 5.58 4.67
C CYS A 196 15.27 6.37 3.62
N LYS A 197 14.41 7.31 4.05
CA LYS A 197 13.63 8.16 3.13
C LYS A 197 14.56 9.03 2.27
N GLN A 198 15.57 9.64 2.87
CA GLN A 198 16.56 10.44 2.16
C GLN A 198 17.37 9.60 1.17
N ALA A 199 17.85 8.43 1.60
CA ALA A 199 18.58 7.53 0.73
C ALA A 199 17.75 7.04 -0.48
N LEU A 200 16.42 6.88 -0.31
CA LEU A 200 15.49 6.60 -1.41
C LEU A 200 15.51 7.73 -2.44
N TYR A 201 15.37 9.00 -2.00
CA TYR A 201 15.35 10.15 -2.89
C TYR A 201 16.68 10.30 -3.64
N GLU A 202 17.80 10.18 -2.95
CA GLU A 202 19.15 10.19 -3.55
C GLU A 202 19.33 9.07 -4.58
N ALA A 203 18.83 7.86 -4.29
CA ALA A 203 18.85 6.74 -5.22
C ALA A 203 18.05 7.02 -6.49
N ILE A 204 16.88 7.66 -6.38
CA ILE A 204 16.05 8.06 -7.52
C ILE A 204 16.75 9.15 -8.33
N GLU A 205 17.24 10.19 -7.68
CA GLU A 205 17.94 11.30 -8.33
C GLU A 205 19.17 10.82 -9.10
N SER A 206 19.92 9.85 -8.55
CA SER A 206 21.10 9.28 -9.22
C SER A 206 20.77 8.56 -10.54
N ARG A 207 19.50 8.27 -10.82
CA ARG A 207 19.05 7.62 -12.05
C ARG A 207 18.67 8.58 -13.17
N GLN A 208 18.85 9.88 -12.98
CA GLN A 208 18.60 10.84 -14.05
C GLN A 208 19.46 10.54 -15.28
N VAL A 209 18.81 10.35 -16.44
CA VAL A 209 19.50 10.12 -17.72
C VAL A 209 20.28 11.37 -18.17
N ARG A 210 19.73 12.55 -17.88
CA ARG A 210 20.34 13.87 -18.21
C ARG A 210 20.30 14.78 -16.97
N PRO A 211 21.23 14.60 -16.02
CA PRO A 211 21.27 15.41 -14.81
C PRO A 211 21.32 16.91 -15.11
N GLY A 212 20.52 17.69 -14.39
CA GLY A 212 20.44 19.13 -14.53
C GLY A 212 19.57 19.66 -15.68
N LEU A 213 19.10 18.83 -16.60
CA LEU A 213 18.22 19.28 -17.68
C LEU A 213 16.94 19.93 -17.16
N CYS A 214 16.30 19.32 -16.18
CA CYS A 214 15.07 19.86 -15.60
C CYS A 214 15.25 21.23 -14.96
N LYS A 215 16.44 21.54 -14.40
CA LYS A 215 16.75 22.85 -13.78
C LYS A 215 16.73 23.99 -14.78
N THR A 216 17.01 23.72 -16.04
CA THR A 216 17.10 24.74 -17.12
C THR A 216 15.93 24.72 -18.07
N ALA A 217 15.09 23.70 -18.00
CA ALA A 217 13.97 23.51 -18.94
C ALA A 217 12.79 24.46 -18.70
N GLY A 218 12.63 25.02 -17.49
CA GLY A 218 11.53 25.91 -17.13
C GLY A 218 10.14 25.26 -17.28
N LEU A 219 10.05 23.95 -17.04
CA LEU A 219 8.82 23.18 -17.21
C LEU A 219 7.74 23.59 -16.21
N LYS A 220 6.53 23.83 -16.70
CA LYS A 220 5.31 23.96 -15.92
C LYS A 220 4.59 22.63 -15.90
N LEU A 221 4.37 22.07 -14.72
CA LEU A 221 3.82 20.74 -14.52
C LEU A 221 2.49 20.80 -13.77
N VAL A 222 1.50 20.08 -14.25
CA VAL A 222 0.33 19.68 -13.45
C VAL A 222 0.54 18.25 -12.96
N TYR A 223 0.34 18.03 -11.66
CA TYR A 223 0.45 16.70 -11.05
C TYR A 223 -0.83 16.31 -10.31
N SER A 224 -1.28 15.07 -10.54
CA SER A 224 -2.32 14.43 -9.75
C SER A 224 -1.81 13.16 -9.08
N PRO A 225 -1.82 13.08 -7.74
CA PRO A 225 -1.59 11.84 -7.01
C PRO A 225 -2.80 10.89 -7.02
N LEU A 226 -3.91 11.24 -7.69
CA LEU A 226 -5.19 10.51 -7.68
C LEU A 226 -5.64 10.12 -6.25
N ASN A 227 -5.55 11.07 -5.32
CA ASN A 227 -5.82 10.87 -3.88
C ASN A 227 -4.97 9.78 -3.21
N GLY A 228 -3.83 9.43 -3.78
CA GLY A 228 -2.95 8.33 -3.37
C GLY A 228 -1.74 8.75 -2.53
N SER A 229 -0.75 7.86 -2.46
CA SER A 229 0.48 8.02 -1.67
C SER A 229 1.58 8.82 -2.37
N GLY A 230 1.38 9.18 -3.64
CA GLY A 230 2.41 9.85 -4.45
C GLY A 230 2.64 11.33 -4.11
N LEU A 231 1.70 12.02 -3.43
CA LEU A 231 1.75 13.47 -3.23
C LEU A 231 3.12 13.94 -2.71
N VAL A 232 3.52 13.47 -1.55
CA VAL A 232 4.76 13.93 -0.90
C VAL A 232 6.02 13.43 -1.62
N PRO A 233 6.21 12.12 -1.86
CA PRO A 233 7.46 11.64 -2.44
C PRO A 233 7.68 12.09 -3.89
N VAL A 234 6.64 12.12 -4.71
CA VAL A 234 6.76 12.54 -6.12
C VAL A 234 7.07 14.03 -6.21
N THR A 235 6.35 14.87 -5.46
CA THR A 235 6.62 16.32 -5.47
C THR A 235 8.00 16.65 -4.91
N GLN A 236 8.49 15.89 -3.92
CA GLN A 236 9.85 16.06 -3.40
C GLN A 236 10.87 15.77 -4.49
N VAL A 237 10.81 14.59 -5.11
CA VAL A 237 11.74 14.21 -6.19
C VAL A 237 11.70 15.22 -7.36
N LEU A 238 10.50 15.64 -7.78
CA LEU A 238 10.37 16.62 -8.86
C LEU A 238 11.09 17.94 -8.54
N LYS A 239 10.95 18.44 -7.30
CA LYS A 239 11.63 19.65 -6.84
C LYS A 239 13.15 19.45 -6.79
N ASP A 240 13.61 18.34 -6.27
CA ASP A 240 15.05 18.03 -6.12
C ASP A 240 15.76 17.95 -7.49
N ILE A 241 15.10 17.41 -8.50
CA ILE A 241 15.62 17.40 -9.89
C ILE A 241 15.50 18.76 -10.61
N GLY A 242 14.76 19.72 -10.01
CA GLY A 242 14.67 21.11 -10.49
C GLY A 242 13.36 21.50 -11.16
N ILE A 243 12.31 20.69 -11.08
CA ILE A 243 10.96 21.06 -11.50
C ILE A 243 10.25 21.71 -10.29
N THR A 244 10.17 23.04 -10.27
CA THR A 244 9.63 23.81 -9.14
C THR A 244 8.26 24.43 -9.42
N ASP A 245 7.87 24.59 -10.70
CA ASP A 245 6.57 25.09 -11.10
C ASP A 245 5.59 23.90 -11.25
N ILE A 246 5.05 23.46 -10.09
CA ILE A 246 4.17 22.31 -9.98
C ILE A 246 2.82 22.76 -9.47
N THR A 247 1.77 22.59 -10.26
CA THR A 247 0.38 22.79 -9.87
C THR A 247 -0.26 21.44 -9.57
N ILE A 248 -0.72 21.24 -8.33
CA ILE A 248 -1.42 20.00 -7.95
C ILE A 248 -2.90 20.12 -8.27
N VAL A 249 -3.53 19.04 -8.74
CA VAL A 249 -4.98 18.96 -8.96
C VAL A 249 -5.68 19.00 -7.59
N PRO A 250 -6.41 20.09 -7.25
CA PRO A 250 -6.87 20.31 -5.86
C PRO A 250 -7.83 19.22 -5.35
N GLU A 251 -8.71 18.70 -6.19
CA GLU A 251 -9.71 17.68 -5.83
C GLU A 251 -9.06 16.30 -5.61
N GLN A 252 -7.85 16.11 -6.11
CA GLN A 252 -7.11 14.83 -6.06
C GLN A 252 -5.84 14.93 -5.23
N GLU A 253 -5.55 16.06 -4.60
CA GLU A 253 -4.34 16.33 -3.84
C GLU A 253 -4.23 15.42 -2.61
N TYR A 254 -5.23 15.51 -1.72
CA TYR A 254 -5.14 14.83 -0.43
C TYR A 254 -5.58 13.37 -0.49
N PRO A 255 -4.94 12.49 0.30
CA PRO A 255 -5.31 11.08 0.39
C PRO A 255 -6.79 10.87 0.70
N ASN A 256 -7.50 10.12 -0.14
CA ASN A 256 -8.91 9.81 0.04
C ASN A 256 -9.25 8.42 -0.50
N GLY A 257 -9.43 7.45 0.39
CA GLY A 257 -9.72 6.07 0.03
C GLY A 257 -11.09 5.83 -0.61
N TYR A 258 -11.97 6.83 -0.65
CA TYR A 258 -13.24 6.76 -1.40
C TYR A 258 -13.07 7.07 -2.88
N PHE A 259 -11.98 7.73 -3.31
CA PHE A 259 -11.71 8.13 -4.69
C PHE A 259 -12.92 8.82 -5.34
N THR A 260 -13.46 9.84 -4.67
CA THR A 260 -14.73 10.47 -5.03
C THR A 260 -14.73 11.14 -6.39
N THR A 261 -13.57 11.55 -6.89
CA THR A 261 -13.38 12.18 -8.20
C THR A 261 -13.09 11.18 -9.32
N CYS A 262 -12.78 9.92 -8.98
CA CYS A 262 -12.35 8.93 -9.94
C CYS A 262 -12.65 7.52 -9.45
N SER A 263 -13.68 6.85 -10.00
CA SER A 263 -14.10 5.50 -9.63
C SER A 263 -13.00 4.43 -9.82
N TYR A 264 -12.13 4.67 -10.81
CA TYR A 264 -10.95 3.89 -11.12
C TYR A 264 -9.74 4.81 -11.14
N PRO A 265 -8.97 4.91 -10.05
CA PRO A 265 -7.79 5.78 -9.96
C PRO A 265 -6.59 5.17 -10.71
N ASN A 266 -6.77 4.95 -12.02
CA ASN A 266 -5.78 4.37 -12.91
C ASN A 266 -5.32 5.43 -13.94
N PRO A 267 -4.06 5.85 -13.91
CA PRO A 267 -3.53 6.87 -14.82
C PRO A 267 -3.46 6.43 -16.29
N GLU A 268 -3.76 5.18 -16.60
CA GLU A 268 -3.93 4.69 -17.97
C GLU A 268 -5.32 5.03 -18.57
N ILE A 269 -6.29 5.44 -17.72
CA ILE A 269 -7.67 5.70 -18.12
C ILE A 269 -7.86 7.21 -18.25
N PHE A 270 -8.33 7.66 -19.42
CA PHE A 270 -8.55 9.09 -19.71
C PHE A 270 -9.42 9.79 -18.65
N ALA A 271 -10.50 9.16 -18.20
CA ALA A 271 -11.39 9.72 -17.19
C ALA A 271 -10.70 10.03 -15.86
N ALA A 272 -9.63 9.31 -15.50
CA ALA A 272 -8.83 9.59 -14.30
C ALA A 272 -7.96 10.85 -14.46
N LEU A 273 -7.60 11.19 -15.71
CA LEU A 273 -6.74 12.32 -16.06
C LEU A 273 -7.53 13.61 -16.35
N GLU A 274 -8.84 13.53 -16.52
CA GLU A 274 -9.66 14.62 -17.04
C GLU A 274 -9.52 15.94 -16.24
N LEU A 275 -9.55 15.88 -14.91
CA LEU A 275 -9.37 17.06 -14.05
C LEU A 275 -7.97 17.68 -14.26
N GLY A 276 -6.93 16.84 -14.27
CA GLY A 276 -5.57 17.29 -14.51
C GLY A 276 -5.35 17.88 -15.90
N LEU A 277 -5.97 17.30 -16.92
CA LEU A 277 -5.91 17.80 -18.29
C LEU A 277 -6.61 19.16 -18.45
N ASN A 278 -7.74 19.35 -17.79
CA ASN A 278 -8.44 20.63 -17.80
C ASN A 278 -7.61 21.71 -17.09
N LEU A 279 -7.08 21.39 -15.91
CA LEU A 279 -6.19 22.29 -15.15
C LEU A 279 -4.92 22.61 -15.95
N ALA A 280 -4.32 21.65 -16.65
CA ALA A 280 -3.15 21.88 -17.48
C ALA A 280 -3.44 22.84 -18.65
N LYS A 281 -4.63 22.77 -19.26
CA LYS A 281 -5.09 23.74 -20.29
C LYS A 281 -5.26 25.14 -19.72
N GLU A 282 -5.89 25.24 -18.54
CA GLU A 282 -6.15 26.52 -17.87
C GLU A 282 -4.87 27.23 -17.45
N THR A 283 -3.90 26.47 -16.93
CA THR A 283 -2.61 27.01 -16.44
C THR A 283 -1.55 27.16 -17.53
N GLY A 284 -1.79 26.61 -18.71
CA GLY A 284 -0.79 26.55 -19.79
C GLY A 284 0.42 25.69 -19.42
N ALA A 285 0.19 24.57 -18.71
CA ALA A 285 1.25 23.67 -18.34
C ALA A 285 1.78 22.87 -19.55
N ASP A 286 3.08 22.59 -19.55
CA ASP A 286 3.75 21.83 -20.62
C ASP A 286 3.50 20.32 -20.52
N LEU A 287 3.27 19.85 -19.28
CA LEU A 287 3.17 18.42 -18.98
C LEU A 287 2.16 18.19 -17.85
N MET A 288 1.39 17.11 -17.97
CA MET A 288 0.55 16.57 -16.91
C MET A 288 1.06 15.18 -16.52
N LEU A 289 1.23 14.96 -15.21
CA LEU A 289 1.55 13.65 -14.62
C LEU A 289 0.44 13.21 -13.69
N ALA A 290 0.18 11.90 -13.65
CA ALA A 290 -0.65 11.29 -12.61
C ALA A 290 -0.04 9.97 -12.15
N THR A 291 -0.20 9.65 -10.85
CA THR A 291 0.16 8.35 -10.29
C THR A 291 -1.06 7.67 -9.71
N ASP A 292 -1.10 6.34 -9.74
CA ASP A 292 -2.14 5.57 -9.07
C ASP A 292 -1.96 5.59 -7.52
N PRO A 293 -2.91 5.08 -6.73
CA PRO A 293 -2.87 5.24 -5.27
C PRO A 293 -1.63 4.71 -4.56
N ASP A 294 -1.00 3.65 -5.05
CA ASP A 294 0.26 3.11 -4.52
C ASP A 294 1.50 3.55 -5.31
N ALA A 295 1.29 4.45 -6.27
CA ALA A 295 2.29 5.17 -7.07
C ALA A 295 3.37 4.25 -7.68
N ASP A 296 2.96 3.07 -8.14
CA ASP A 296 3.80 2.16 -8.94
C ASP A 296 3.54 2.31 -10.44
N ARG A 297 2.56 3.16 -10.84
CA ARG A 297 2.23 3.54 -12.21
C ARG A 297 2.26 5.04 -12.38
N VAL A 298 2.64 5.48 -13.57
CA VAL A 298 2.60 6.88 -13.98
C VAL A 298 1.93 7.04 -15.34
N GLY A 299 0.98 7.96 -15.43
CA GLY A 299 0.43 8.46 -16.68
C GLY A 299 1.01 9.83 -16.99
N THR A 300 1.36 10.06 -18.26
CA THR A 300 1.97 11.30 -18.72
C THR A 300 1.27 11.81 -19.97
N VAL A 301 0.91 13.08 -19.97
CA VAL A 301 0.34 13.74 -21.15
C VAL A 301 1.08 15.05 -21.42
N SER A 302 1.51 15.25 -22.66
CA SER A 302 2.11 16.49 -23.13
C SER A 302 1.27 17.11 -24.24
N TYR A 303 1.32 18.44 -24.39
CA TYR A 303 0.58 19.17 -25.42
C TYR A 303 1.13 19.05 -26.84
N THR A 304 2.33 18.50 -26.97
CA THR A 304 2.97 18.35 -28.30
C THR A 304 2.37 17.25 -29.14
N HIS A 305 1.51 16.45 -28.57
CA HIS A 305 0.83 15.32 -29.22
C HIS A 305 -0.59 15.15 -28.67
#